data_3aa10469635cc16157d6f9d47bb75b3f
#
_entry.id   3aa10469635cc16157d6f9d47bb75b3f
#
_cell.length_a   1.000
_cell.length_b   1.000
_cell.length_c   1.000
_cell.angle_alpha   90.00
_cell.angle_beta   90.00
_cell.angle_gamma   90.00
#
_symmetry.space_group_name_H-M   'P 1'
#
loop_
_entity.id
_entity.type
_entity.pdbx_description
1 polymer ?
#
loop_
_entity_poly.entity_id
_entity_poly.type
_entity_poly.pdbx_seq_one_letter_code
_entity_poly.pdbx_strand_id
1 'polypeptide(L)'
;MPLKSIQQRIAVIGGLCLLISAGILIGYSVYLASSTQHLVSTRVSQQAQEDALQNLQHLAGQYAEEIRTEFTEALETARSMATTFAVAKSKENGGLQVGRDEVNAVLLNVLKSQPDFNGTYSCWEPDAIDGQDYLFTDGQNGNNAQTGRFTPYWTRSADGKIAVQPLVEYDTQDKHPNGVLKGGWYIGPRETLKESVLGPLPYVVQGRQVWLATLSVPIIADGRFLGVAGTDYDLDFVQRIS
;
A
#
# COMPACT_ATOMS: atom_id res chain seq x y z
N MET A 1 -85.65 22.51 -8.96
CA MET A 1 -86.75 22.21 -9.91
C MET A 1 -87.05 20.72 -9.79
N PRO A 2 -88.31 20.31 -9.51
CA PRO A 2 -88.71 18.91 -9.45
C PRO A 2 -88.66 18.28 -10.83
N LEU A 3 -87.98 17.18 -10.99
CA LEU A 3 -87.93 16.40 -12.23
C LEU A 3 -89.35 15.90 -12.57
N LYS A 4 -89.95 16.37 -13.69
CA LYS A 4 -91.36 16.15 -14.04
C LYS A 4 -91.59 14.85 -14.82
N SER A 5 -90.58 14.12 -15.29
CA SER A 5 -90.72 12.90 -16.08
C SER A 5 -89.98 11.74 -15.48
N ILE A 6 -90.52 10.53 -15.47
CA ILE A 6 -89.86 9.29 -15.03
C ILE A 6 -88.57 9.04 -15.82
N GLN A 7 -88.61 9.36 -17.13
CA GLN A 7 -87.41 9.23 -17.99
C GLN A 7 -86.21 10.13 -17.52
N GLN A 8 -86.54 11.39 -17.12
CA GLN A 8 -85.51 12.29 -16.56
C GLN A 8 -84.93 11.79 -15.23
N ARG A 9 -85.75 11.20 -14.36
CA ARG A 9 -85.30 10.62 -13.10
C ARG A 9 -84.33 9.42 -13.34
N ILE A 10 -84.69 8.53 -14.27
CA ILE A 10 -83.88 7.38 -14.65
C ILE A 10 -82.56 7.84 -15.27
N ALA A 11 -82.58 8.82 -16.17
CA ALA A 11 -81.38 9.36 -16.79
C ALA A 11 -80.43 10.04 -15.77
N VAL A 12 -80.97 10.80 -14.83
CA VAL A 12 -80.17 11.44 -13.76
C VAL A 12 -79.58 10.42 -12.80
N ILE A 13 -80.35 9.42 -12.36
CA ILE A 13 -79.88 8.37 -11.46
C ILE A 13 -78.82 7.52 -12.17
N GLY A 14 -79.03 7.11 -13.42
CA GLY A 14 -78.12 6.36 -14.23
C GLY A 14 -76.78 7.15 -14.47
N GLY A 15 -76.93 8.44 -14.80
CA GLY A 15 -75.73 9.31 -14.95
C GLY A 15 -74.97 9.52 -13.67
N LEU A 16 -75.67 9.64 -12.53
CA LEU A 16 -75.01 9.75 -11.22
C LEU A 16 -74.27 8.46 -10.84
N CYS A 17 -74.92 7.30 -11.09
CA CYS A 17 -74.22 6.00 -10.83
C CYS A 17 -72.96 5.81 -11.70
N LEU A 18 -72.98 6.24 -12.97
CA LEU A 18 -71.87 6.21 -13.87
C LEU A 18 -70.75 7.14 -13.39
N LEU A 19 -71.05 8.33 -12.93
CA LEU A 19 -70.07 9.27 -12.40
C LEU A 19 -69.46 8.77 -11.12
N ILE A 20 -70.23 8.16 -10.22
CA ILE A 20 -69.70 7.57 -8.97
C ILE A 20 -68.79 6.37 -9.29
N SER A 21 -69.23 5.48 -10.18
CA SER A 21 -68.36 4.32 -10.55
C SER A 21 -67.08 4.73 -11.27
N ALA A 22 -67.16 5.74 -12.16
CA ALA A 22 -65.95 6.30 -12.79
C ALA A 22 -65.00 6.97 -11.76
N GLY A 23 -65.56 7.71 -10.80
CA GLY A 23 -64.84 8.34 -9.74
C GLY A 23 -64.09 7.31 -8.82
N ILE A 24 -64.78 6.21 -8.49
CA ILE A 24 -64.18 5.10 -7.71
C ILE A 24 -63.02 4.43 -8.49
N LEU A 25 -63.23 4.15 -9.77
CA LEU A 25 -62.20 3.54 -10.63
C LEU A 25 -60.97 4.44 -10.79
N ILE A 26 -61.19 5.73 -11.02
CA ILE A 26 -60.10 6.71 -11.11
C ILE A 26 -59.34 6.79 -9.78
N GLY A 27 -60.05 6.93 -8.66
CA GLY A 27 -59.48 6.99 -7.33
C GLY A 27 -58.66 5.73 -6.98
N TYR A 28 -59.21 4.56 -7.34
CA TYR A 28 -58.50 3.29 -7.16
C TYR A 28 -57.22 3.17 -8.04
N SER A 29 -57.34 3.61 -9.30
CA SER A 29 -56.19 3.61 -10.22
C SER A 29 -55.07 4.54 -9.74
N VAL A 30 -55.41 5.73 -9.25
CA VAL A 30 -54.44 6.69 -8.70
C VAL A 30 -53.78 6.12 -7.41
N TYR A 31 -54.60 5.52 -6.55
CA TYR A 31 -54.07 4.87 -5.34
C TYR A 31 -53.10 3.73 -5.68
N LEU A 32 -53.46 2.84 -6.61
CA LEU A 32 -52.57 1.75 -7.08
C LEU A 32 -51.30 2.29 -7.71
N ALA A 33 -51.39 3.31 -8.56
CA ALA A 33 -50.26 3.93 -9.22
C ALA A 33 -49.29 4.55 -8.20
N SER A 34 -49.79 5.28 -7.21
CA SER A 34 -48.95 5.89 -6.18
C SER A 34 -48.28 4.84 -5.26
N SER A 35 -49.04 3.82 -4.87
CA SER A 35 -48.49 2.71 -4.04
C SER A 35 -47.41 1.93 -4.78
N THR A 36 -47.62 1.65 -6.07
CA THR A 36 -46.65 0.95 -6.91
C THR A 36 -45.38 1.81 -7.11
N GLN A 37 -45.55 3.11 -7.34
CA GLN A 37 -44.47 4.04 -7.54
C GLN A 37 -43.58 4.16 -6.28
N HIS A 38 -44.18 4.21 -5.08
CA HIS A 38 -43.42 4.18 -3.83
C HIS A 38 -42.63 2.88 -3.62
N LEU A 39 -43.25 1.73 -3.87
CA LEU A 39 -42.59 0.43 -3.76
C LEU A 39 -41.43 0.27 -4.75
N VAL A 40 -41.66 0.68 -6.01
CA VAL A 40 -40.61 0.63 -7.04
C VAL A 40 -39.47 1.58 -6.70
N SER A 41 -39.76 2.82 -6.31
CA SER A 41 -38.77 3.80 -5.93
C SER A 41 -37.91 3.32 -4.76
N THR A 42 -38.52 2.76 -3.72
CA THR A 42 -37.78 2.23 -2.55
C THR A 42 -36.91 1.05 -2.93
N ARG A 43 -37.43 0.10 -3.72
CA ARG A 43 -36.62 -1.07 -4.18
C ARG A 43 -35.46 -0.67 -5.07
N VAL A 44 -35.71 0.22 -6.04
CA VAL A 44 -34.67 0.73 -6.94
C VAL A 44 -33.59 1.46 -6.15
N SER A 45 -33.98 2.28 -5.16
CA SER A 45 -33.00 2.96 -4.29
C SER A 45 -32.19 1.98 -3.43
N GLN A 46 -32.83 0.97 -2.85
CA GLN A 46 -32.13 -0.06 -2.07
C GLN A 46 -31.18 -0.87 -2.94
N GLN A 47 -31.63 -1.30 -4.11
CA GLN A 47 -30.80 -2.06 -5.04
C GLN A 47 -29.61 -1.23 -5.53
N ALA A 48 -29.81 0.04 -5.86
CA ALA A 48 -28.73 0.93 -6.22
C ALA A 48 -27.68 1.13 -5.10
N GLN A 49 -28.13 1.16 -3.82
CA GLN A 49 -27.24 1.22 -2.68
C GLN A 49 -26.45 -0.08 -2.48
N GLU A 50 -27.11 -1.23 -2.62
CA GLU A 50 -26.48 -2.55 -2.54
C GLU A 50 -25.44 -2.74 -3.65
N ASP A 51 -25.79 -2.40 -4.89
CA ASP A 51 -24.90 -2.46 -6.04
C ASP A 51 -23.69 -1.52 -5.87
N ALA A 52 -23.92 -0.30 -5.37
CA ALA A 52 -22.86 0.65 -5.08
C ALA A 52 -21.91 0.13 -3.99
N LEU A 53 -22.45 -0.46 -2.92
CA LEU A 53 -21.64 -1.06 -1.85
C LEU A 53 -20.84 -2.25 -2.34
N GLN A 54 -21.42 -3.14 -3.13
CA GLN A 54 -20.73 -4.27 -3.75
C GLN A 54 -19.61 -3.81 -4.69
N ASN A 55 -19.86 -2.79 -5.50
CA ASN A 55 -18.86 -2.20 -6.38
C ASN A 55 -17.68 -1.60 -5.58
N LEU A 56 -17.97 -0.87 -4.49
CA LEU A 56 -16.94 -0.34 -3.61
C LEU A 56 -16.12 -1.44 -2.94
N GLN A 57 -16.77 -2.51 -2.47
CA GLN A 57 -16.07 -3.66 -1.89
C GLN A 57 -15.19 -4.38 -2.92
N HIS A 58 -15.68 -4.51 -4.16
CA HIS A 58 -14.93 -5.12 -5.25
C HIS A 58 -13.69 -4.29 -5.61
N LEU A 59 -13.85 -2.97 -5.77
CA LEU A 59 -12.75 -2.05 -6.04
C LEU A 59 -11.73 -2.04 -4.90
N ALA A 60 -12.17 -1.98 -3.65
CA ALA A 60 -11.28 -2.06 -2.50
C ALA A 60 -10.50 -3.38 -2.46
N GLY A 61 -11.16 -4.50 -2.81
CA GLY A 61 -10.52 -5.80 -2.93
C GLY A 61 -9.47 -5.85 -4.04
N GLN A 62 -9.75 -5.26 -5.20
CA GLN A 62 -8.81 -5.17 -6.31
C GLN A 62 -7.56 -4.36 -5.92
N TYR A 63 -7.73 -3.16 -5.34
CA TYR A 63 -6.60 -2.34 -4.89
C TYR A 63 -5.79 -3.01 -3.78
N ALA A 64 -6.45 -3.70 -2.85
CA ALA A 64 -5.74 -4.44 -1.80
C ALA A 64 -4.88 -5.58 -2.37
N GLU A 65 -5.36 -6.28 -3.40
CA GLU A 65 -4.59 -7.35 -4.06
C GLU A 65 -3.44 -6.80 -4.91
N GLU A 66 -3.63 -5.65 -5.56
CA GLU A 66 -2.58 -4.96 -6.31
C GLU A 66 -1.45 -4.51 -5.37
N ILE A 67 -1.79 -3.83 -4.26
CA ILE A 67 -0.82 -3.45 -3.22
C ILE A 67 -0.09 -4.67 -2.66
N ARG A 68 -0.81 -5.76 -2.41
CA ARG A 68 -0.22 -7.00 -1.92
C ARG A 68 0.78 -7.60 -2.90
N THR A 69 0.46 -7.56 -4.19
CA THR A 69 1.33 -8.07 -5.26
C THR A 69 2.63 -7.28 -5.31
N GLU A 70 2.56 -5.95 -5.30
CA GLU A 70 3.71 -5.05 -5.28
C GLU A 70 4.60 -5.27 -4.05
N PHE A 71 4.02 -5.36 -2.86
CA PHE A 71 4.79 -5.65 -1.64
C PHE A 71 5.40 -7.06 -1.65
N THR A 72 4.73 -8.03 -2.27
CA THR A 72 5.30 -9.38 -2.43
C THR A 72 6.51 -9.35 -3.34
N GLU A 73 6.44 -8.66 -4.48
CA GLU A 73 7.57 -8.49 -5.40
C GLU A 73 8.76 -7.78 -4.74
N ALA A 74 8.48 -6.71 -4.00
CA ALA A 74 9.51 -5.98 -3.27
C ALA A 74 10.20 -6.85 -2.21
N LEU A 75 9.43 -7.64 -1.46
CA LEU A 75 9.96 -8.54 -0.46
C LEU A 75 10.77 -9.67 -1.08
N GLU A 76 10.33 -10.25 -2.19
CA GLU A 76 11.11 -11.26 -2.94
C GLU A 76 12.41 -10.67 -3.49
N THR A 77 12.39 -9.42 -3.93
CA THR A 77 13.60 -8.72 -4.36
C THR A 77 14.57 -8.51 -3.19
N ALA A 78 14.07 -8.08 -2.03
CA ALA A 78 14.88 -7.96 -0.82
C ALA A 78 15.46 -9.32 -0.36
N ARG A 79 14.66 -10.41 -0.42
CA ARG A 79 15.12 -11.79 -0.14
C ARG A 79 16.21 -12.23 -1.10
N SER A 80 16.07 -11.93 -2.38
CA SER A 80 17.06 -12.25 -3.40
C SER A 80 18.39 -11.53 -3.15
N MET A 81 18.34 -10.23 -2.80
CA MET A 81 19.54 -9.47 -2.41
C MET A 81 20.18 -10.04 -1.15
N ALA A 82 19.38 -10.27 -0.09
CA ALA A 82 19.89 -10.80 1.18
C ALA A 82 20.54 -12.18 1.00
N THR A 83 19.91 -13.07 0.22
CA THR A 83 20.43 -14.40 -0.11
C THR A 83 21.73 -14.30 -0.91
N THR A 84 21.80 -13.45 -1.90
CA THR A 84 23.00 -13.21 -2.71
C THR A 84 24.17 -12.76 -1.83
N PHE A 85 23.92 -11.81 -0.94
CA PHE A 85 24.94 -11.31 -0.02
C PHE A 85 25.34 -12.37 1.02
N ALA A 86 24.38 -13.14 1.52
CA ALA A 86 24.67 -14.24 2.44
C ALA A 86 25.56 -15.32 1.80
N VAL A 87 25.21 -15.75 0.58
CA VAL A 87 26.03 -16.73 -0.19
C VAL A 87 27.44 -16.19 -0.44
N ALA A 88 27.56 -14.91 -0.81
CA ALA A 88 28.85 -14.29 -1.05
C ALA A 88 29.75 -14.25 0.21
N LYS A 89 29.13 -14.15 1.39
CA LYS A 89 29.88 -14.10 2.68
C LYS A 89 30.02 -15.45 3.37
N SER A 90 29.33 -16.49 2.92
CA SER A 90 29.42 -17.82 3.49
C SER A 90 30.76 -18.48 3.16
N LYS A 91 31.45 -18.97 4.19
CA LYS A 91 32.70 -19.76 4.07
C LYS A 91 32.46 -21.13 3.47
N GLU A 92 31.25 -21.70 3.68
CA GLU A 92 30.88 -23.00 3.10
C GLU A 92 30.83 -22.95 1.57
N ASN A 93 30.50 -21.80 0.99
CA ASN A 93 30.50 -21.58 -0.44
C ASN A 93 31.81 -21.07 -1.02
N GLY A 94 32.91 -21.16 -0.23
CA GLY A 94 34.23 -20.72 -0.65
C GLY A 94 34.48 -19.22 -0.52
N GLY A 95 33.51 -18.44 -0.03
CA GLY A 95 33.60 -16.99 0.18
C GLY A 95 33.90 -16.24 -1.11
N LEU A 96 32.93 -15.59 -1.70
CA LEU A 96 33.17 -14.70 -2.83
C LEU A 96 33.79 -13.40 -2.33
N GLN A 97 34.71 -12.85 -3.12
CA GLN A 97 35.30 -11.53 -2.85
C GLN A 97 34.26 -10.45 -3.27
N VAL A 98 33.25 -10.24 -2.41
CA VAL A 98 32.25 -9.19 -2.57
C VAL A 98 32.52 -8.10 -1.55
N GLY A 99 32.89 -6.93 -2.02
CA GLY A 99 33.15 -5.73 -1.23
C GLY A 99 32.01 -4.71 -1.33
N ARG A 100 32.32 -3.49 -0.88
CA ARG A 100 31.37 -2.36 -0.85
C ARG A 100 30.91 -1.95 -2.24
N ASP A 101 31.81 -1.96 -3.22
CA ASP A 101 31.52 -1.54 -4.60
C ASP A 101 30.57 -2.52 -5.29
N GLU A 102 30.77 -3.83 -5.12
CA GLU A 102 29.92 -4.85 -5.69
C GLU A 102 28.50 -4.81 -5.07
N VAL A 103 28.41 -4.63 -3.74
CA VAL A 103 27.13 -4.46 -3.07
C VAL A 103 26.41 -3.21 -3.57
N ASN A 104 27.12 -2.07 -3.67
CA ASN A 104 26.59 -0.84 -4.23
C ASN A 104 26.10 -1.02 -5.68
N ALA A 105 26.85 -1.75 -6.51
CA ALA A 105 26.48 -2.03 -7.88
C ALA A 105 25.19 -2.87 -7.96
N VAL A 106 25.03 -3.88 -7.10
CA VAL A 106 23.79 -4.69 -7.01
C VAL A 106 22.62 -3.83 -6.60
N LEU A 107 22.71 -3.06 -5.51
CA LEU A 107 21.63 -2.20 -5.02
C LEU A 107 21.20 -1.18 -6.09
N LEU A 108 22.17 -0.49 -6.73
CA LEU A 108 21.90 0.48 -7.78
C LEU A 108 21.22 -0.17 -8.98
N ASN A 109 21.68 -1.35 -9.41
CA ASN A 109 21.10 -2.04 -10.56
C ASN A 109 19.67 -2.50 -10.27
N VAL A 110 19.39 -3.02 -9.09
CA VAL A 110 18.04 -3.38 -8.66
C VAL A 110 17.14 -2.15 -8.67
N LEU A 111 17.56 -1.02 -8.08
CA LEU A 111 16.77 0.21 -8.10
C LEU A 111 16.49 0.72 -9.51
N LYS A 112 17.46 0.59 -10.43
CA LYS A 112 17.27 0.99 -11.84
C LYS A 112 16.30 0.07 -12.59
N SER A 113 16.30 -1.23 -12.29
CA SER A 113 15.43 -2.21 -12.94
C SER A 113 13.99 -2.19 -12.40
N GLN A 114 13.78 -1.62 -11.21
CA GLN A 114 12.49 -1.51 -10.54
C GLN A 114 12.08 -0.03 -10.44
N PRO A 115 11.32 0.49 -11.41
CA PRO A 115 10.97 1.91 -11.46
C PRO A 115 10.06 2.37 -10.31
N ASP A 116 9.29 1.45 -9.73
CA ASP A 116 8.33 1.73 -8.66
C ASP A 116 8.98 1.73 -7.26
N PHE A 117 10.22 1.26 -7.14
CA PHE A 117 10.95 1.36 -5.89
C PHE A 117 11.44 2.79 -5.64
N ASN A 118 11.19 3.30 -4.45
CA ASN A 118 11.79 4.54 -3.97
C ASN A 118 13.26 4.34 -3.57
N GLY A 119 13.58 3.17 -3.02
CA GLY A 119 14.94 2.86 -2.62
C GLY A 119 15.27 1.38 -2.49
N THR A 120 16.58 1.11 -2.54
CA THR A 120 17.18 -0.18 -2.20
C THR A 120 18.34 0.04 -1.25
N TYR A 121 18.51 -0.84 -0.28
CA TYR A 121 19.52 -0.64 0.75
C TYR A 121 20.12 -1.94 1.28
N SER A 122 21.28 -1.79 1.95
CA SER A 122 21.77 -2.77 2.90
C SER A 122 22.36 -2.06 4.12
N CYS A 123 22.19 -2.65 5.30
CA CYS A 123 22.76 -2.14 6.54
C CYS A 123 23.54 -3.26 7.20
N TRP A 124 24.86 -3.18 7.17
CA TRP A 124 25.72 -4.23 7.66
C TRP A 124 26.08 -4.04 9.14
N GLU A 125 26.29 -5.12 9.87
CA GLU A 125 26.89 -5.08 11.20
C GLU A 125 28.31 -4.48 11.12
N PRO A 126 28.84 -3.90 12.21
CA PRO A 126 30.22 -3.39 12.22
C PRO A 126 31.21 -4.42 11.70
N ASP A 127 32.08 -3.99 10.78
CA ASP A 127 33.12 -4.79 10.14
C ASP A 127 32.63 -6.04 9.39
N ALA A 128 31.31 -6.22 9.19
CA ALA A 128 30.78 -7.45 8.64
C ALA A 128 31.01 -7.62 7.12
N ILE A 129 31.17 -6.52 6.38
CA ILE A 129 31.40 -6.60 4.92
C ILE A 129 32.85 -6.96 4.57
N ASP A 130 33.84 -6.30 5.17
CA ASP A 130 35.23 -6.39 4.79
C ASP A 130 36.24 -6.32 5.96
N GLY A 131 35.78 -6.08 7.20
CA GLY A 131 36.60 -5.91 8.37
C GLY A 131 37.40 -4.58 8.39
N GLN A 132 36.97 -3.60 7.59
CA GLN A 132 37.76 -2.39 7.34
C GLN A 132 36.97 -1.09 7.54
N ASP A 133 35.93 -1.10 8.36
CA ASP A 133 35.08 0.10 8.58
C ASP A 133 35.94 1.33 8.92
N TYR A 134 37.02 1.15 9.69
CA TYR A 134 37.93 2.22 10.11
C TYR A 134 38.57 3.01 8.95
N LEU A 135 38.58 2.45 7.72
CA LEU A 135 39.10 3.12 6.51
C LEU A 135 38.08 3.97 5.78
N PHE A 136 36.80 3.85 6.12
CA PHE A 136 35.70 4.41 5.34
C PHE A 136 34.87 5.46 6.10
N THR A 137 35.55 6.32 6.87
CA THR A 137 34.89 7.40 7.65
C THR A 137 34.67 8.70 6.87
N ASP A 138 34.61 8.62 5.55
CA ASP A 138 34.43 9.75 4.63
C ASP A 138 32.98 10.14 4.37
N GLY A 139 32.03 9.29 4.77
CA GLY A 139 30.60 9.50 4.52
C GLY A 139 30.19 9.32 3.05
N GLN A 140 31.09 8.78 2.21
CA GLN A 140 30.83 8.58 0.79
C GLN A 140 30.31 7.16 0.51
N ASN A 141 29.64 6.96 -0.62
CA ASN A 141 29.20 5.65 -1.12
C ASN A 141 28.39 4.82 -0.11
N GLY A 142 27.63 5.49 0.78
CA GLY A 142 26.84 4.83 1.81
C GLY A 142 27.61 4.43 3.07
N ASN A 143 28.85 4.90 3.24
CA ASN A 143 29.61 4.71 4.46
C ASN A 143 29.17 5.70 5.54
N ASN A 144 29.05 5.26 6.78
CA ASN A 144 28.76 6.15 7.90
C ASN A 144 30.01 7.01 8.22
N ALA A 145 29.85 8.33 8.23
CA ALA A 145 30.96 9.27 8.40
C ALA A 145 31.66 9.19 9.78
N GLN A 146 31.00 8.66 10.81
CA GLN A 146 31.57 8.56 12.16
C GLN A 146 32.23 7.20 12.44
N THR A 147 31.61 6.13 11.91
CA THR A 147 32.02 4.76 12.24
C THR A 147 32.62 4.01 11.06
N GLY A 148 32.47 4.50 9.84
CA GLY A 148 32.83 3.81 8.60
C GLY A 148 31.96 2.61 8.29
N ARG A 149 30.96 2.31 9.14
CA ARG A 149 30.03 1.20 8.93
C ARG A 149 29.36 1.31 7.59
N PHE A 150 29.27 0.20 6.87
CA PHE A 150 28.70 0.16 5.52
C PHE A 150 27.18 0.06 5.58
N THR A 151 26.51 1.15 5.20
CA THR A 151 25.05 1.30 5.31
C THR A 151 24.47 1.97 4.07
N PRO A 152 24.77 1.49 2.84
CA PRO A 152 24.37 2.17 1.60
C PRO A 152 22.85 2.16 1.43
N TYR A 153 22.33 3.33 1.06
CA TYR A 153 20.92 3.56 0.71
C TYR A 153 20.86 4.29 -0.61
N TRP A 154 20.56 3.54 -1.67
CA TRP A 154 20.28 4.08 -2.99
C TRP A 154 18.82 4.49 -3.07
N THR A 155 18.57 5.73 -3.44
CA THR A 155 17.23 6.33 -3.43
C THR A 155 16.92 7.01 -4.74
N ARG A 156 15.64 7.06 -5.07
CA ARG A 156 15.07 7.82 -6.19
C ARG A 156 14.27 8.99 -5.63
N SER A 157 14.63 10.21 -6.02
CA SER A 157 13.86 11.42 -5.70
C SER A 157 12.65 11.57 -6.63
N ALA A 158 11.71 12.44 -6.28
CA ALA A 158 10.49 12.70 -7.05
C ALA A 158 10.74 13.14 -8.52
N ASP A 159 11.90 13.76 -8.80
CA ASP A 159 12.35 14.11 -10.16
C ASP A 159 13.10 12.97 -10.88
N GLY A 160 13.13 11.76 -10.28
CA GLY A 160 13.75 10.57 -10.84
C GLY A 160 15.26 10.47 -10.66
N LYS A 161 15.90 11.43 -9.97
CA LYS A 161 17.35 11.41 -9.73
C LYS A 161 17.69 10.30 -8.73
N ILE A 162 18.65 9.44 -9.09
CA ILE A 162 19.17 8.40 -8.21
C ILE A 162 20.46 8.89 -7.54
N ALA A 163 20.54 8.68 -6.23
CA ALA A 163 21.69 9.01 -5.41
C ALA A 163 21.86 8.00 -4.27
N VAL A 164 23.10 7.87 -3.76
CA VAL A 164 23.42 7.07 -2.57
C VAL A 164 23.65 7.97 -1.37
N GLN A 165 23.16 7.55 -0.22
CA GLN A 165 23.41 8.16 1.08
C GLN A 165 23.61 7.04 2.14
N PRO A 166 24.28 7.31 3.26
CA PRO A 166 24.29 6.34 4.37
C PRO A 166 22.90 6.30 5.03
N LEU A 167 22.48 5.11 5.46
CA LEU A 167 21.31 4.96 6.34
C LEU A 167 21.58 5.60 7.70
N VAL A 168 20.52 6.10 8.31
CA VAL A 168 20.53 6.70 9.64
C VAL A 168 19.50 6.03 10.54
N GLU A 169 19.59 6.27 11.86
CA GLU A 169 18.63 5.80 12.86
C GLU A 169 18.45 4.26 12.94
N TYR A 170 19.35 3.46 12.38
CA TYR A 170 19.24 1.99 12.38
C TYR A 170 19.42 1.35 13.78
N ASP A 171 20.20 1.96 14.67
CA ASP A 171 20.44 1.47 16.04
C ASP A 171 19.65 2.25 17.11
N THR A 172 18.78 3.19 16.72
CA THR A 172 18.06 4.01 17.70
C THR A 172 16.84 3.31 18.29
N GLN A 173 16.67 3.49 19.61
CA GLN A 173 15.47 3.07 20.34
C GLN A 173 14.36 4.14 20.34
N ASP A 174 14.59 5.28 19.70
CA ASP A 174 13.60 6.33 19.55
C ASP A 174 12.39 5.84 18.77
N LYS A 175 11.23 6.43 19.08
CA LYS A 175 9.96 6.05 18.46
C LYS A 175 9.41 7.16 17.58
N HIS A 176 8.73 6.76 16.53
CA HIS A 176 7.80 7.62 15.82
C HIS A 176 6.59 7.99 16.69
N PRO A 177 5.82 9.04 16.35
CA PRO A 177 4.64 9.44 17.12
C PRO A 177 3.59 8.34 17.32
N ASN A 178 3.54 7.35 16.41
CA ASN A 178 2.66 6.18 16.49
C ASN A 178 3.21 5.04 17.37
N GLY A 179 4.36 5.23 18.05
CA GLY A 179 4.97 4.26 18.95
C GLY A 179 5.88 3.22 18.29
N VAL A 180 5.99 3.19 16.97
CA VAL A 180 6.89 2.29 16.23
C VAL A 180 8.33 2.77 16.39
N LEU A 181 9.26 1.82 16.62
CA LEU A 181 10.71 2.14 16.70
C LEU A 181 11.21 2.66 15.35
N LYS A 182 11.96 3.77 15.35
CA LYS A 182 12.57 4.33 14.14
C LYS A 182 13.55 3.36 13.49
N GLY A 183 14.39 2.70 14.30
CA GLY A 183 15.31 1.64 13.86
C GLY A 183 14.67 0.26 13.72
N GLY A 184 13.34 0.14 13.83
CA GLY A 184 12.65 -1.16 13.86
C GLY A 184 12.89 -2.04 12.64
N TRP A 185 13.09 -1.42 11.47
CA TRP A 185 13.41 -2.10 10.22
C TRP A 185 14.76 -2.83 10.23
N TYR A 186 15.69 -2.43 11.10
CA TYR A 186 16.97 -3.07 11.32
C TYR A 186 16.99 -3.91 12.61
N ILE A 187 16.53 -3.33 13.72
CA ILE A 187 16.54 -3.96 15.05
C ILE A 187 15.66 -5.22 15.04
N GLY A 188 14.47 -5.16 14.43
CA GLY A 188 13.57 -6.30 14.34
C GLY A 188 14.22 -7.54 13.70
N PRO A 189 14.71 -7.44 12.44
CA PRO A 189 15.45 -8.54 11.81
C PRO A 189 16.69 -9.01 12.58
N ARG A 190 17.42 -8.10 13.22
CA ARG A 190 18.60 -8.45 14.03
C ARG A 190 18.24 -9.33 15.23
N GLU A 191 17.16 -9.01 15.93
CA GLU A 191 16.73 -9.71 17.13
C GLU A 191 15.95 -11.00 16.84
N THR A 192 15.15 -10.99 15.78
CA THR A 192 14.24 -12.11 15.46
C THR A 192 14.77 -13.06 14.41
N LEU A 193 15.78 -12.64 13.63
CA LEU A 193 16.27 -13.32 12.42
C LEU A 193 15.16 -13.56 11.37
N LYS A 194 14.13 -12.72 11.40
CA LYS A 194 13.01 -12.77 10.46
C LYS A 194 12.92 -11.45 9.69
N GLU A 195 12.30 -11.52 8.53
CA GLU A 195 11.97 -10.34 7.74
C GLU A 195 11.01 -9.40 8.48
N SER A 196 11.05 -8.12 8.11
CA SER A 196 10.23 -7.08 8.69
C SER A 196 9.62 -6.23 7.57
N VAL A 197 8.33 -5.93 7.69
CA VAL A 197 7.63 -4.96 6.85
C VAL A 197 7.07 -3.89 7.76
N LEU A 198 7.52 -2.66 7.58
CA LEU A 198 7.15 -1.52 8.40
C LEU A 198 6.66 -0.36 7.54
N GLY A 199 5.73 0.39 8.07
CA GLY A 199 5.30 1.63 7.45
C GLY A 199 3.80 1.69 7.14
N PRO A 200 3.38 2.80 6.52
CA PRO A 200 4.25 3.92 6.11
C PRO A 200 4.74 4.77 7.28
N LEU A 201 6.01 5.13 7.26
CA LEU A 201 6.69 5.93 8.28
C LEU A 201 7.51 7.06 7.62
N PRO A 202 7.71 8.20 8.30
CA PRO A 202 8.48 9.30 7.73
C PRO A 202 9.99 9.05 7.85
N TYR A 203 10.68 9.08 6.72
CA TYR A 203 12.14 8.98 6.60
C TYR A 203 12.71 10.14 5.78
N VAL A 204 14.01 10.40 5.93
CA VAL A 204 14.71 11.44 5.15
C VAL A 204 15.36 10.81 3.93
N VAL A 205 14.89 11.20 2.75
CA VAL A 205 15.40 10.77 1.45
C VAL A 205 15.94 11.99 0.71
N GLN A 206 17.24 12.00 0.41
CA GLN A 206 17.92 13.12 -0.28
C GLN A 206 17.56 14.49 0.31
N GLY A 207 17.54 14.59 1.66
CA GLY A 207 17.26 15.82 2.40
C GLY A 207 15.77 16.20 2.49
N ARG A 208 14.85 15.38 1.99
CA ARG A 208 13.38 15.59 2.08
C ARG A 208 12.74 14.51 2.91
N GLN A 209 11.69 14.87 3.65
CA GLN A 209 10.88 13.89 4.37
C GLN A 209 9.93 13.21 3.38
N VAL A 210 9.98 11.88 3.33
CA VAL A 210 9.15 11.01 2.49
C VAL A 210 8.51 9.95 3.38
N TRP A 211 7.27 9.62 3.12
CA TRP A 211 6.59 8.53 3.81
C TRP A 211 6.87 7.23 3.06
N LEU A 212 7.57 6.31 3.71
CA LEU A 212 8.00 5.05 3.12
C LEU A 212 7.41 3.84 3.84
N ALA A 213 7.03 2.84 3.07
CA ALA A 213 6.96 1.46 3.54
C ALA A 213 8.30 0.78 3.25
N THR A 214 8.91 0.18 4.26
CA THR A 214 10.22 -0.48 4.16
C THR A 214 10.10 -1.98 4.41
N LEU A 215 10.75 -2.77 3.56
CA LEU A 215 10.77 -4.21 3.60
C LEU A 215 12.21 -4.67 3.81
N SER A 216 12.50 -5.26 4.95
CA SER A 216 13.85 -5.65 5.38
C SER A 216 13.97 -7.15 5.53
N VAL A 217 15.03 -7.72 4.99
CA VAL A 217 15.36 -9.15 5.10
C VAL A 217 16.73 -9.31 5.71
N PRO A 218 16.90 -10.16 6.74
CA PRO A 218 18.19 -10.39 7.36
C PRO A 218 19.18 -11.09 6.42
N ILE A 219 20.41 -10.63 6.40
CA ILE A 219 21.55 -11.29 5.75
C ILE A 219 22.16 -12.23 6.79
N ILE A 220 21.99 -13.53 6.60
CA ILE A 220 22.48 -14.55 7.53
C ILE A 220 23.44 -15.47 6.79
N ALA A 221 24.71 -15.50 7.19
CA ALA A 221 25.69 -16.43 6.66
C ALA A 221 26.37 -17.21 7.79
N ASP A 222 26.53 -18.49 7.60
CA ASP A 222 27.12 -19.42 8.57
C ASP A 222 26.52 -19.31 9.98
N GLY A 223 25.17 -19.13 10.04
CA GLY A 223 24.42 -18.98 11.28
C GLY A 223 24.55 -17.62 11.99
N ARG A 224 25.22 -16.64 11.37
CA ARG A 224 25.45 -15.31 11.93
C ARG A 224 24.65 -14.25 11.17
N PHE A 225 24.03 -13.35 11.92
CA PHE A 225 23.46 -12.13 11.37
C PHE A 225 24.58 -11.18 10.94
N LEU A 226 24.59 -10.76 9.69
CA LEU A 226 25.57 -9.85 9.11
C LEU A 226 25.01 -8.47 8.82
N GLY A 227 23.68 -8.33 8.79
CA GLY A 227 22.99 -7.11 8.45
C GLY A 227 21.63 -7.38 7.84
N VAL A 228 21.09 -6.40 7.14
CA VAL A 228 19.84 -6.51 6.37
C VAL A 228 20.04 -6.01 4.93
N ALA A 229 19.24 -6.54 4.00
CA ALA A 229 18.99 -5.94 2.70
C ALA A 229 17.52 -5.61 2.59
N GLY A 230 17.17 -4.54 1.87
CA GLY A 230 15.77 -4.14 1.80
C GLY A 230 15.44 -3.23 0.64
N THR A 231 14.14 -2.99 0.51
CA THR A 231 13.50 -2.16 -0.52
C THR A 231 12.51 -1.22 0.13
N ASP A 232 12.30 -0.06 -0.48
CA ASP A 232 11.35 0.95 -0.01
C ASP A 232 10.37 1.34 -1.12
N TYR A 233 9.10 1.53 -0.73
CA TYR A 233 8.07 2.21 -1.48
C TYR A 233 7.69 3.53 -0.82
N ASP A 234 7.45 4.58 -1.61
CA ASP A 234 6.79 5.79 -1.12
C ASP A 234 5.27 5.67 -1.14
N LEU A 235 4.57 6.59 -0.44
CA LEU A 235 3.10 6.59 -0.45
C LEU A 235 2.48 7.00 -1.80
N ASP A 236 3.25 7.66 -2.67
CA ASP A 236 2.76 8.09 -3.98
C ASP A 236 2.42 6.87 -4.86
N PHE A 237 3.05 5.73 -4.60
CA PHE A 237 2.69 4.45 -5.22
C PHE A 237 1.21 4.09 -4.99
N VAL A 238 0.68 4.24 -3.78
CA VAL A 238 -0.74 3.96 -3.47
C VAL A 238 -1.67 4.90 -4.23
N GLN A 239 -1.25 6.17 -4.44
CA GLN A 239 -2.02 7.14 -5.22
C GLN A 239 -1.99 6.82 -6.73
N ARG A 240 -0.92 6.18 -7.24
CA ARG A 240 -0.83 5.79 -8.65
C ARG A 240 -1.75 4.63 -9.05
N ILE A 241 -2.11 3.78 -8.12
CA ILE A 241 -3.02 2.63 -8.34
C ILE A 241 -4.48 2.92 -7.98
N SER A 242 -4.81 4.06 -7.41
CA SER A 242 -6.18 4.50 -7.12
C SER A 242 -6.72 5.45 -8.20
#